data_d48117493f7df5765efa6810a3e25824
#
_entry.id   d48117493f7df5765efa6810a3e25824
#
_cell.length_a   1.000
_cell.length_b   1.000
_cell.length_c   1.000
_cell.angle_alpha   90.00
_cell.angle_beta   90.00
_cell.angle_gamma   90.00
#
_symmetry.space_group_name_H-M   'P 1'
#
loop_
_entity.id
_entity.type
_entity.pdbx_description
1 polymer ?
#
loop_
_entity_poly.entity_id
_entity_poly.type
_entity_poly.pdbx_seq_one_letter_code
_entity_poly.pdbx_strand_id
1 'polypeptide(L)'
;ELSGKLSTARRKTSVQLSKQVSQAMQSMAMQGGRFEVALTPCAPQVHGVEQVEFLVAGHEGVTPRPLAKVASGGELARISLALSVIASQAARVPTLIFDEVDTGVGGAVAEVVGRLLQELGARHQVLCVTHLPQVAACGNHHLKVEKTTEQGQTFSSIRPLMQDERVDEIARMLGGLEITQTTREHAREMLA
;
A
#
# COMPACT_ATOMS: atom_id res chain seq x y z
N GLU A 1 -3.95 38.13 3.20
CA GLU A 1 -4.77 37.68 2.05
C GLU A 1 -4.37 36.27 1.59
N LEU A 2 -3.10 36.00 1.26
CA LEU A 2 -2.64 34.67 0.79
C LEU A 2 -2.85 33.57 1.83
N SER A 3 -2.53 33.83 3.10
CA SER A 3 -2.75 32.85 4.19
C SER A 3 -4.22 32.45 4.32
N GLY A 4 -5.15 33.42 4.19
CA GLY A 4 -6.58 33.12 4.22
C GLY A 4 -7.04 32.24 3.06
N LYS A 5 -6.53 32.46 1.84
CA LYS A 5 -6.82 31.61 0.68
C LYS A 5 -6.27 30.20 0.89
N LEU A 6 -5.05 30.08 1.42
CA LEU A 6 -4.43 28.80 1.75
C LEU A 6 -5.25 28.03 2.80
N SER A 7 -5.65 28.69 3.89
CA SER A 7 -6.49 28.09 4.95
C SER A 7 -7.82 27.57 4.43
N THR A 8 -8.46 28.34 3.54
CA THR A 8 -9.73 27.91 2.93
C THR A 8 -9.52 26.66 2.04
N ALA A 9 -8.47 26.64 1.23
CA ALA A 9 -8.14 25.48 0.40
C ALA A 9 -7.82 24.25 1.25
N ARG A 10 -7.02 24.41 2.31
CA ARG A 10 -6.67 23.32 3.25
C ARG A 10 -7.92 22.73 3.92
N ARG A 11 -8.83 23.56 4.43
CA ARG A 11 -10.07 23.08 5.07
C ARG A 11 -10.93 22.27 4.11
N LYS A 12 -11.07 22.71 2.86
CA LYS A 12 -11.80 21.96 1.83
C LYS A 12 -11.13 20.61 1.54
N THR A 13 -9.82 20.63 1.31
CA THR A 13 -9.05 19.43 0.96
C THR A 13 -8.96 18.46 2.15
N SER A 14 -8.81 18.96 3.39
CA SER A 14 -8.74 18.10 4.59
C SER A 14 -9.99 17.25 4.77
N VAL A 15 -11.17 17.84 4.61
CA VAL A 15 -12.44 17.10 4.71
C VAL A 15 -12.54 16.02 3.64
N GLN A 16 -12.19 16.36 2.39
CA GLN A 16 -12.25 15.42 1.28
C GLN A 16 -11.23 14.26 1.47
N LEU A 17 -9.99 14.58 1.81
CA LEU A 17 -8.93 13.60 2.02
C LEU A 17 -9.27 12.68 3.20
N SER A 18 -9.72 13.25 4.33
CA SER A 18 -10.14 12.47 5.50
C SER A 18 -11.22 11.44 5.15
N LYS A 19 -12.22 11.86 4.38
CA LYS A 19 -13.30 10.96 3.93
C LYS A 19 -12.79 9.85 3.01
N GLN A 20 -12.00 10.19 1.99
CA GLN A 20 -11.53 9.22 0.99
C GLN A 20 -10.59 8.19 1.60
N VAL A 21 -9.64 8.63 2.45
CA VAL A 21 -8.71 7.71 3.11
C VAL A 21 -9.44 6.82 4.12
N SER A 22 -10.35 7.38 4.94
CA SER A 22 -11.17 6.57 5.86
C SER A 22 -11.99 5.52 5.12
N GLN A 23 -12.52 5.85 3.94
CA GLN A 23 -13.25 4.90 3.11
C GLN A 23 -12.35 3.79 2.56
N ALA A 24 -11.15 4.12 2.07
CA ALA A 24 -10.17 3.14 1.60
C ALA A 24 -9.72 2.20 2.73
N MET A 25 -9.55 2.70 3.96
CA MET A 25 -9.19 1.89 5.13
C MET A 25 -10.18 0.75 5.39
N GLN A 26 -11.49 0.94 5.12
CA GLN A 26 -12.50 -0.09 5.38
C GLN A 26 -12.25 -1.37 4.57
N SER A 27 -11.75 -1.26 3.35
CA SER A 27 -11.46 -2.40 2.48
C SER A 27 -10.09 -3.06 2.75
N MET A 28 -9.25 -2.44 3.59
CA MET A 28 -7.89 -2.88 3.89
C MET A 28 -7.72 -3.45 5.32
N ALA A 29 -8.72 -4.17 5.84
CA ALA A 29 -8.76 -4.75 7.19
C ALA A 29 -8.62 -3.71 8.33
N MET A 30 -9.14 -2.51 8.13
CA MET A 30 -9.20 -1.45 9.14
C MET A 30 -10.66 -0.96 9.30
N GLN A 31 -11.61 -1.90 9.50
CA GLN A 31 -13.03 -1.59 9.65
C GLN A 31 -13.27 -0.72 10.88
N GLY A 32 -14.11 0.31 10.71
CA GLY A 32 -14.37 1.32 11.74
C GLY A 32 -13.22 2.30 11.97
N GLY A 33 -12.10 2.11 11.28
CA GLY A 33 -10.98 3.02 11.32
C GLY A 33 -11.28 4.36 10.67
N ARG A 34 -10.59 5.41 11.14
CA ARG A 34 -10.75 6.78 10.63
C ARG A 34 -9.39 7.43 10.44
N PHE A 35 -9.31 8.20 9.37
CA PHE A 35 -8.21 9.11 9.08
C PHE A 35 -8.72 10.55 9.15
N GLU A 36 -7.97 11.42 9.79
CA GLU A 36 -8.33 12.83 9.97
C GLU A 36 -7.13 13.72 9.62
N VAL A 37 -7.38 14.82 8.93
CA VAL A 37 -6.40 15.88 8.73
C VAL A 37 -6.73 17.01 9.70
N ALA A 38 -5.97 17.13 10.77
CA ALA A 38 -6.11 18.19 11.76
C ALA A 38 -5.40 19.46 11.29
N LEU A 39 -6.08 20.59 11.42
CA LEU A 39 -5.56 21.92 11.13
C LEU A 39 -5.58 22.76 12.41
N THR A 40 -4.42 22.95 13.04
CA THR A 40 -4.29 23.71 14.28
C THR A 40 -3.71 25.10 13.99
N PRO A 41 -4.38 26.19 14.38
CA PRO A 41 -3.83 27.53 14.20
C PRO A 41 -2.47 27.68 14.86
N CYS A 42 -1.54 28.35 14.18
CA CYS A 42 -0.22 28.66 14.71
C CYS A 42 0.23 30.07 14.30
N ALA A 43 1.32 30.54 14.87
CA ALA A 43 1.95 31.78 14.43
C ALA A 43 2.31 31.72 12.94
N PRO A 44 2.25 32.86 12.21
CA PRO A 44 2.55 32.89 10.78
C PRO A 44 3.93 32.31 10.47
N GLN A 45 3.97 31.38 9.51
CA GLN A 45 5.17 30.71 9.02
C GLN A 45 5.20 30.73 7.49
N VAL A 46 6.31 30.31 6.89
CA VAL A 46 6.46 30.19 5.42
C VAL A 46 5.42 29.26 4.79
N HIS A 47 4.88 28.32 5.57
CA HIS A 47 3.87 27.35 5.15
C HIS A 47 2.43 27.76 5.50
N GLY A 48 2.21 28.99 6.02
CA GLY A 48 0.87 29.49 6.37
C GLY A 48 0.69 29.71 7.88
N VAL A 49 -0.56 29.68 8.33
CA VAL A 49 -0.99 30.00 9.70
C VAL A 49 -1.62 28.80 10.41
N GLU A 50 -1.47 27.61 9.86
CA GLU A 50 -1.92 26.35 10.47
C GLU A 50 -0.82 25.30 10.41
N GLN A 51 -0.71 24.55 11.48
CA GLN A 51 0.00 23.28 11.53
C GLN A 51 -0.94 22.18 11.01
N VAL A 52 -0.45 21.36 10.08
CA VAL A 52 -1.19 20.23 9.51
C VAL A 52 -0.68 18.96 10.17
N GLU A 53 -1.59 18.17 10.74
CA GLU A 53 -1.26 16.87 11.31
C GLU A 53 -2.21 15.79 10.81
N PHE A 54 -1.67 14.61 10.48
CA PHE A 54 -2.45 13.44 10.11
C PHE A 54 -2.69 12.60 11.36
N LEU A 55 -3.97 12.34 11.64
CA LEU A 55 -4.39 11.52 12.77
C LEU A 55 -5.08 10.26 12.26
N VAL A 56 -4.88 9.15 12.98
CA VAL A 56 -5.45 7.85 12.64
C VAL A 56 -6.01 7.17 13.88
N ALA A 57 -7.21 6.61 13.72
CA ALA A 57 -7.78 5.57 14.57
C ALA A 57 -7.88 4.29 13.74
N GLY A 58 -7.20 3.22 14.13
CA GLY A 58 -7.17 1.95 13.37
C GLY A 58 -8.51 1.21 13.37
N HIS A 59 -9.32 1.37 14.43
CA HIS A 59 -10.59 0.67 14.63
C HIS A 59 -11.62 1.58 15.28
N GLU A 60 -12.88 1.15 15.28
CA GLU A 60 -13.96 1.84 15.98
C GLU A 60 -13.68 1.94 17.48
N GLY A 61 -14.05 3.06 18.09
CA GLY A 61 -13.86 3.32 19.53
C GLY A 61 -12.43 3.75 19.92
N VAL A 62 -11.46 3.72 19.01
CA VAL A 62 -10.11 4.20 19.26
C VAL A 62 -10.03 5.71 19.00
N THR A 63 -9.39 6.44 19.93
CA THR A 63 -9.12 7.87 19.74
C THR A 63 -8.07 8.07 18.66
N PRO A 64 -8.32 8.94 17.66
CA PRO A 64 -7.32 9.28 16.66
C PRO A 64 -6.04 9.83 17.29
N ARG A 65 -4.89 9.37 16.82
CA ARG A 65 -3.58 9.82 17.28
C ARG A 65 -2.68 10.10 16.07
N PRO A 66 -1.61 10.88 16.24
CA PRO A 66 -0.69 11.20 15.16
C PRO A 66 -0.22 9.97 14.40
N LEU A 67 -0.23 10.05 13.06
CA LEU A 67 0.20 8.96 12.17
C LEU A 67 1.61 8.45 12.52
N ALA A 68 2.52 9.37 12.92
CA ALA A 68 3.87 9.02 13.36
C ALA A 68 3.91 8.16 14.64
N LYS A 69 2.79 8.02 15.37
CA LYS A 69 2.65 7.18 16.57
C LYS A 69 1.90 5.87 16.31
N VAL A 70 1.62 5.54 15.05
CA VAL A 70 1.04 4.24 14.67
C VAL A 70 2.11 3.18 14.85
N ALA A 71 1.81 2.16 15.65
CA ALA A 71 2.78 1.15 16.07
C ALA A 71 2.94 -0.02 15.05
N SER A 72 1.97 -0.20 14.15
CA SER A 72 1.96 -1.31 13.18
C SER A 72 2.54 -0.87 11.84
N GLY A 73 3.64 -1.50 11.40
CA GLY A 73 4.25 -1.27 10.09
C GLY A 73 3.28 -1.54 8.94
N GLY A 74 2.54 -2.65 9.00
CA GLY A 74 1.55 -3.01 7.98
C GLY A 74 0.36 -2.02 7.91
N GLU A 75 -0.16 -1.53 9.04
CA GLU A 75 -1.18 -0.50 9.05
C GLU A 75 -0.67 0.80 8.42
N LEU A 76 0.54 1.22 8.79
CA LEU A 76 1.16 2.42 8.25
C LEU A 76 1.38 2.29 6.74
N ALA A 77 1.86 1.14 6.26
CA ALA A 77 2.07 0.88 4.84
C ALA A 77 0.76 0.93 4.05
N ARG A 78 -0.33 0.34 4.56
CA ARG A 78 -1.66 0.40 3.92
C ARG A 78 -2.25 1.81 3.89
N ILE A 79 -2.11 2.58 4.96
CA ILE A 79 -2.53 3.99 5.00
C ILE A 79 -1.71 4.81 3.99
N SER A 80 -0.40 4.57 3.92
CA SER A 80 0.48 5.22 2.94
C SER A 80 0.10 4.86 1.50
N LEU A 81 -0.28 3.60 1.24
CA LEU A 81 -0.80 3.18 -0.06
C LEU A 81 -2.11 3.92 -0.39
N ALA A 82 -3.08 3.98 0.52
CA ALA A 82 -4.32 4.72 0.31
C ALA A 82 -4.08 6.19 0.01
N LEU A 83 -3.19 6.84 0.77
CA LEU A 83 -2.79 8.22 0.54
C LEU A 83 -2.13 8.39 -0.84
N SER A 84 -1.25 7.48 -1.24
CA SER A 84 -0.56 7.52 -2.53
C SER A 84 -1.53 7.37 -3.70
N VAL A 85 -2.48 6.45 -3.62
CA VAL A 85 -3.53 6.28 -4.64
C VAL A 85 -4.40 7.53 -4.75
N ILE A 86 -4.88 8.07 -3.63
CA ILE A 86 -5.78 9.24 -3.61
C ILE A 86 -5.04 10.51 -4.06
N ALA A 87 -3.78 10.67 -3.66
CA ALA A 87 -2.95 11.83 -4.01
C ALA A 87 -2.19 11.67 -5.34
N SER A 88 -2.32 10.55 -6.04
CA SER A 88 -1.55 10.19 -7.23
C SER A 88 -1.61 11.25 -8.34
N GLN A 89 -2.73 11.95 -8.47
CA GLN A 89 -2.88 13.02 -9.48
C GLN A 89 -2.05 14.27 -9.16
N ALA A 90 -1.74 14.50 -7.88
CA ALA A 90 -0.96 15.63 -7.41
C ALA A 90 0.53 15.28 -7.18
N ALA A 91 0.84 14.00 -7.03
CA ALA A 91 2.19 13.52 -6.78
C ALA A 91 3.06 13.58 -8.05
N ARG A 92 4.25 14.17 -7.92
CA ARG A 92 5.25 14.23 -9.00
C ARG A 92 6.34 13.18 -8.87
N VAL A 93 6.20 12.24 -7.93
CA VAL A 93 7.19 11.18 -7.68
C VAL A 93 6.98 10.07 -8.72
N PRO A 94 7.95 9.79 -9.60
CA PRO A 94 7.76 8.84 -10.69
C PRO A 94 7.77 7.38 -10.22
N THR A 95 8.49 7.05 -9.14
CA THR A 95 8.65 5.69 -8.62
C THR A 95 8.27 5.60 -7.16
N LEU A 96 7.47 4.61 -6.81
CA LEU A 96 7.01 4.31 -5.46
C LEU A 96 7.40 2.88 -5.09
N ILE A 97 7.92 2.69 -3.89
CA ILE A 97 8.33 1.38 -3.38
C ILE A 97 7.51 1.09 -2.14
N PHE A 98 6.82 -0.04 -2.13
CA PHE A 98 6.04 -0.52 -0.99
C PHE A 98 6.66 -1.81 -0.45
N ASP A 99 6.98 -1.77 0.83
CA ASP A 99 7.42 -2.92 1.61
C ASP A 99 6.44 -3.16 2.75
N GLU A 100 6.23 -4.41 3.14
CA GLU A 100 5.33 -4.81 4.24
C GLU A 100 3.85 -4.40 4.09
N VAL A 101 3.40 -3.95 2.90
CA VAL A 101 2.02 -3.49 2.68
C VAL A 101 0.98 -4.60 2.88
N ASP A 102 1.39 -5.83 2.72
CA ASP A 102 0.60 -7.06 2.88
C ASP A 102 0.77 -7.74 4.26
N THR A 103 1.53 -7.13 5.18
CA THR A 103 1.71 -7.67 6.53
C THR A 103 0.41 -7.67 7.32
N GLY A 104 0.06 -8.84 7.87
CA GLY A 104 -1.13 -9.04 8.69
C GLY A 104 -2.45 -9.06 7.93
N VAL A 105 -2.40 -9.22 6.61
CA VAL A 105 -3.59 -9.41 5.76
C VAL A 105 -3.47 -10.70 4.95
N GLY A 106 -4.61 -11.14 4.39
CA GLY A 106 -4.67 -12.31 3.51
C GLY A 106 -6.01 -12.37 2.76
N GLY A 107 -6.20 -13.39 1.93
CA GLY A 107 -7.44 -13.59 1.20
C GLY A 107 -7.89 -12.36 0.40
N ALA A 108 -9.16 -11.99 0.52
CA ALA A 108 -9.76 -10.87 -0.21
C ALA A 108 -9.10 -9.51 0.08
N VAL A 109 -8.58 -9.29 1.29
CA VAL A 109 -7.91 -8.02 1.63
C VAL A 109 -6.59 -7.89 0.88
N ALA A 110 -5.84 -8.98 0.73
CA ALA A 110 -4.60 -8.99 -0.05
C ALA A 110 -4.86 -8.68 -1.53
N GLU A 111 -5.97 -9.19 -2.09
CA GLU A 111 -6.39 -8.87 -3.45
C GLU A 111 -6.73 -7.38 -3.60
N VAL A 112 -7.45 -6.78 -2.64
CA VAL A 112 -7.73 -5.34 -2.65
C VAL A 112 -6.43 -4.53 -2.64
N VAL A 113 -5.45 -4.90 -1.81
CA VAL A 113 -4.13 -4.26 -1.79
C VAL A 113 -3.45 -4.38 -3.15
N GLY A 114 -3.44 -5.58 -3.75
CA GLY A 114 -2.85 -5.81 -5.06
C GLY A 114 -3.49 -4.95 -6.17
N ARG A 115 -4.82 -4.85 -6.19
CA ARG A 115 -5.56 -4.01 -7.14
C ARG A 115 -5.27 -2.51 -6.97
N LEU A 116 -5.14 -2.02 -5.74
CA LEU A 116 -4.76 -0.63 -5.48
C LEU A 116 -3.33 -0.33 -5.97
N LEU A 117 -2.38 -1.26 -5.78
CA LEU A 117 -1.03 -1.14 -6.32
C LEU A 117 -1.03 -1.13 -7.85
N GLN A 118 -1.85 -1.97 -8.49
CA GLN A 118 -2.02 -2.02 -9.94
C GLN A 118 -2.62 -0.71 -10.48
N GLU A 119 -3.64 -0.15 -9.83
CA GLU A 119 -4.24 1.14 -10.17
C GLU A 119 -3.20 2.27 -10.09
N LEU A 120 -2.39 2.28 -9.03
CA LEU A 120 -1.31 3.24 -8.85
C LEU A 120 -0.25 3.07 -9.95
N GLY A 121 0.04 1.84 -10.36
CA GLY A 121 0.96 1.48 -11.43
C GLY A 121 0.57 1.99 -12.81
N ALA A 122 -0.69 2.36 -13.04
CA ALA A 122 -1.14 2.97 -14.29
C ALA A 122 -0.52 4.38 -14.54
N ARG A 123 -0.01 5.02 -13.47
CA ARG A 123 0.53 6.41 -13.53
C ARG A 123 1.95 6.53 -12.97
N HIS A 124 2.40 5.56 -12.21
CA HIS A 124 3.70 5.55 -11.55
C HIS A 124 4.40 4.21 -11.80
N GLN A 125 5.71 4.19 -11.71
CA GLN A 125 6.42 2.94 -11.52
C GLN A 125 6.21 2.50 -10.07
N VAL A 126 5.59 1.33 -9.87
CA VAL A 126 5.34 0.78 -8.53
C VAL A 126 6.13 -0.50 -8.36
N LEU A 127 6.93 -0.55 -7.32
CA LEU A 127 7.64 -1.75 -6.86
C LEU A 127 7.02 -2.17 -5.53
N CYS A 128 6.63 -3.44 -5.42
CA CYS A 128 6.10 -3.99 -4.18
C CYS A 128 6.87 -5.26 -3.81
N VAL A 129 7.34 -5.33 -2.57
CA VAL A 129 7.85 -6.56 -1.98
C VAL A 129 6.70 -7.26 -1.30
N THR A 130 6.40 -8.49 -1.70
CA THR A 130 5.24 -9.25 -1.21
C THR A 130 5.58 -10.73 -1.06
N HIS A 131 4.94 -11.38 -0.10
CA HIS A 131 4.94 -12.83 0.06
C HIS A 131 3.57 -13.45 -0.25
N LEU A 132 2.56 -12.62 -0.57
CA LEU A 132 1.20 -13.07 -0.84
C LEU A 132 0.95 -13.24 -2.34
N PRO A 133 0.47 -14.42 -2.78
CA PRO A 133 0.16 -14.69 -4.18
C PRO A 133 -0.91 -13.75 -4.74
N GLN A 134 -1.89 -13.31 -3.92
CA GLN A 134 -2.95 -12.39 -4.31
C GLN A 134 -2.39 -11.02 -4.73
N VAL A 135 -1.36 -10.53 -4.02
CA VAL A 135 -0.70 -9.26 -4.35
C VAL A 135 0.19 -9.45 -5.58
N ALA A 136 1.01 -10.52 -5.60
CA ALA A 136 1.94 -10.80 -6.69
C ALA A 136 1.23 -11.03 -8.04
N ALA A 137 0.05 -11.65 -8.04
CA ALA A 137 -0.76 -11.88 -9.23
C ALA A 137 -1.24 -10.58 -9.89
N CYS A 138 -1.52 -9.53 -9.11
CA CYS A 138 -1.94 -8.23 -9.64
C CYS A 138 -0.82 -7.43 -10.32
N GLY A 139 0.45 -7.84 -10.17
CA GLY A 139 1.59 -7.15 -10.78
C GLY A 139 1.66 -7.36 -12.31
N ASN A 140 1.99 -6.31 -13.07
CA ASN A 140 2.25 -6.42 -14.51
C ASN A 140 3.54 -7.21 -14.80
N HIS A 141 4.54 -7.06 -13.92
CA HIS A 141 5.82 -7.75 -13.98
C HIS A 141 6.10 -8.44 -12.64
N HIS A 142 6.82 -9.56 -12.69
CA HIS A 142 7.17 -10.30 -11.50
C HIS A 142 8.70 -10.52 -11.47
N LEU A 143 9.32 -10.06 -10.39
CA LEU A 143 10.73 -10.29 -10.10
C LEU A 143 10.82 -11.29 -8.96
N LYS A 144 11.53 -12.40 -9.17
CA LYS A 144 11.79 -13.39 -8.13
C LYS A 144 13.14 -13.13 -7.47
N VAL A 145 13.11 -13.10 -6.14
CA VAL A 145 14.32 -13.06 -5.31
C VAL A 145 14.71 -14.48 -4.92
N GLU A 146 15.89 -14.90 -5.25
CA GLU A 146 16.45 -16.22 -4.90
C GLU A 146 17.71 -16.07 -4.07
N LYS A 147 17.87 -16.95 -3.08
CA LYS A 147 19.08 -17.03 -2.26
C LYS A 147 19.75 -18.38 -2.52
N THR A 148 21.00 -18.33 -2.95
CA THR A 148 21.84 -19.51 -3.13
C THR A 148 23.01 -19.48 -2.15
N THR A 149 23.38 -20.64 -1.60
CA THR A 149 24.55 -20.75 -0.73
C THR A 149 25.59 -21.57 -1.45
N GLU A 150 26.72 -20.95 -1.76
CA GLU A 150 27.88 -21.57 -2.39
C GLU A 150 29.10 -21.38 -1.51
N GLN A 151 29.82 -22.46 -1.22
CA GLN A 151 31.03 -22.46 -0.39
C GLN A 151 30.87 -21.73 0.96
N GLY A 152 29.69 -21.82 1.59
CA GLY A 152 29.38 -21.18 2.87
C GLY A 152 29.06 -19.67 2.78
N GLN A 153 28.98 -19.09 1.58
CA GLN A 153 28.54 -17.72 1.35
C GLN A 153 27.15 -17.72 0.72
N THR A 154 26.31 -16.81 1.19
CA THR A 154 24.94 -16.65 0.66
C THR A 154 24.90 -15.48 -0.32
N PHE A 155 24.44 -15.79 -1.53
CA PHE A 155 24.22 -14.81 -2.60
C PHE A 155 22.72 -14.62 -2.81
N SER A 156 22.34 -13.39 -3.06
CA SER A 156 20.97 -13.05 -3.46
C SER A 156 20.97 -12.61 -4.92
N SER A 157 20.06 -13.16 -5.70
CA SER A 157 19.84 -12.79 -7.09
C SER A 157 18.40 -12.37 -7.31
N ILE A 158 18.18 -11.48 -8.27
CA ILE A 158 16.86 -11.03 -8.68
C ILE A 158 16.73 -11.29 -10.18
N ARG A 159 15.69 -12.01 -10.59
CA ARG A 159 15.42 -12.26 -11.99
C ARG A 159 13.96 -12.02 -12.38
N PRO A 160 13.69 -11.52 -13.59
CA PRO A 160 12.32 -11.42 -14.09
C PRO A 160 11.77 -12.81 -14.39
N LEU A 161 10.47 -12.99 -14.16
CA LEU A 161 9.75 -14.21 -14.53
C LEU A 161 8.96 -13.97 -15.82
N MET A 162 9.05 -14.95 -16.75
CA MET A 162 8.20 -15.04 -17.93
C MET A 162 6.82 -15.63 -17.56
N GLN A 163 5.88 -15.60 -18.51
CA GLN A 163 4.47 -15.92 -18.22
C GLN A 163 4.28 -17.29 -17.55
N ASP A 164 4.89 -18.34 -18.08
CA ASP A 164 4.80 -19.69 -17.51
C ASP A 164 5.50 -19.81 -16.15
N GLU A 165 6.64 -19.15 -16.00
CA GLU A 165 7.37 -19.10 -14.74
C GLU A 165 6.59 -18.35 -13.64
N ARG A 166 5.79 -17.33 -14.04
CA ARG A 166 4.88 -16.63 -13.10
C ARG A 166 3.81 -17.57 -12.56
N VAL A 167 3.22 -18.42 -13.43
CA VAL A 167 2.24 -19.42 -12.99
C VAL A 167 2.87 -20.36 -11.95
N ASP A 168 4.07 -20.87 -12.23
CA ASP A 168 4.75 -21.78 -11.31
C ASP A 168 5.11 -21.09 -9.98
N GLU A 169 5.54 -19.83 -10.02
CA GLU A 169 5.86 -19.09 -8.78
C GLU A 169 4.61 -18.75 -7.96
N ILE A 170 3.51 -18.30 -8.59
CA ILE A 170 2.23 -18.10 -7.89
C ILE A 170 1.71 -19.43 -7.33
N ALA A 171 1.81 -20.52 -8.06
CA ALA A 171 1.45 -21.85 -7.57
C ALA A 171 2.30 -22.28 -6.35
N ARG A 172 3.60 -21.99 -6.37
CA ARG A 172 4.50 -22.22 -5.24
C ARG A 172 4.09 -21.39 -4.02
N MET A 173 3.74 -20.13 -4.22
CA MET A 173 3.27 -19.23 -3.15
C MET A 173 1.93 -19.70 -2.55
N LEU A 174 1.06 -20.32 -3.35
CA LEU A 174 -0.22 -20.89 -2.92
C LEU A 174 -0.08 -22.23 -2.21
N GLY A 175 0.69 -23.15 -2.78
CA GLY A 175 0.68 -24.57 -2.43
C GLY A 175 1.78 -25.05 -1.49
N GLY A 176 2.76 -24.22 -1.16
CA GLY A 176 3.87 -24.63 -0.28
C GLY A 176 4.79 -25.69 -0.91
N LEU A 177 4.95 -26.85 -0.27
CA LEU A 177 5.94 -27.86 -0.66
C LEU A 177 5.57 -28.67 -1.89
N GLU A 178 4.26 -28.91 -2.13
CA GLU A 178 3.78 -29.68 -3.27
C GLU A 178 2.90 -28.84 -4.19
N ILE A 179 3.32 -28.70 -5.44
CA ILE A 179 2.57 -27.98 -6.48
C ILE A 179 1.78 -29.00 -7.27
N THR A 180 0.47 -29.06 -7.03
CA THR A 180 -0.45 -29.93 -7.78
C THR A 180 -0.91 -29.27 -9.09
N GLN A 181 -1.53 -30.05 -9.99
CA GLN A 181 -2.15 -29.51 -11.21
C GLN A 181 -3.26 -28.49 -10.85
N THR A 182 -4.08 -28.77 -9.85
CA THR A 182 -5.13 -27.87 -9.36
C THR A 182 -4.55 -26.54 -8.85
N THR A 183 -3.41 -26.58 -8.15
CA THR A 183 -2.73 -25.36 -7.69
C THR A 183 -2.25 -24.51 -8.85
N ARG A 184 -1.74 -25.13 -9.92
CA ARG A 184 -1.34 -24.40 -11.16
C ARG A 184 -2.54 -23.81 -11.89
N GLU A 185 -3.66 -24.52 -11.95
CA GLU A 185 -4.90 -24.02 -12.56
C GLU A 185 -5.40 -22.79 -11.80
N HIS A 186 -5.45 -22.85 -10.48
CA HIS A 186 -5.81 -21.70 -9.65
C HIS A 186 -4.83 -20.53 -9.82
N ALA A 187 -3.53 -20.78 -9.93
CA ALA A 187 -2.54 -19.75 -10.21
C ALA A 187 -2.78 -19.06 -11.57
N ARG A 188 -3.20 -19.81 -12.61
CA ARG A 188 -3.58 -19.23 -13.91
C ARG A 188 -4.81 -18.36 -13.82
N GLU A 189 -5.84 -18.79 -13.07
CA GLU A 189 -7.04 -17.99 -12.82
C GLU A 189 -6.71 -16.66 -12.14
N MET A 190 -5.79 -16.68 -11.18
CA MET A 190 -5.36 -15.44 -10.50
C MET A 190 -4.58 -14.48 -11.41
N LEU A 191 -3.95 -14.98 -12.46
CA LEU A 191 -3.14 -14.20 -13.41
C LEU A 191 -3.94 -13.73 -14.64
N ALA A 192 -5.18 -14.21 -14.80
CA ALA A 192 -6.07 -13.86 -15.91
C ALA A 192 -6.76 -12.50 -15.68
#